data_278bdee55771f0f823b5ea46176fea05
#
_entry.id   278bdee55771f0f823b5ea46176fea05
#
_cell.length_a   1.000
_cell.length_b   1.000
_cell.length_c   1.000
_cell.angle_alpha   90.00
_cell.angle_beta   90.00
_cell.angle_gamma   90.00
#
_symmetry.space_group_name_H-M   'P 1'
#
loop_
_entity.id
_entity.type
_entity.pdbx_description
1 polymer ?
#
loop_
_entity_poly.entity_id
_entity_poly.type
_entity_poly.pdbx_seq_one_letter_code
_entity_poly.pdbx_strand_id
1 'polypeptide(L)'
;MILSTSKTIFADIKIMDKLKTLVELTKFRLSSLVSFSAIFGYILAADKIDIVSLIVLAVSGYMVTGSSVINNQILEVEYDKKMERTKNRPIPTNRISSFNALIVSFVLMTLGLLLMSLYLNYLTAFISLISLLIYTFIYTPLKRVGPIAVFVGAIPGALPPLIGWVAFSNMISLEAFIIFSIQFIWQFPHFWAIAWLCDEDYKKVGFKLLPNRGKKNLNTALNIMTYTLFLIPLGLLPTIFGITGIISGTIAVVCAILFLIQTFKLIKDYSRKSALKIMFGSFIYLPIVQISYILDKI
;
A
#
# COMPACT_ATOMS: atom_id res chain seq x y z
N MET A 1 1.33 -35.58 -36.59
CA MET A 1 1.66 -35.51 -35.15
C MET A 1 2.51 -34.30 -34.77
N ILE A 2 3.47 -33.83 -35.57
CA ILE A 2 4.38 -32.69 -35.29
C ILE A 2 3.65 -31.33 -35.36
N LEU A 3 2.62 -31.16 -36.19
CA LEU A 3 1.87 -29.89 -36.33
C LEU A 3 0.88 -29.58 -35.16
N SER A 4 0.47 -30.61 -34.41
CA SER A 4 -0.41 -30.38 -33.23
C SER A 4 0.39 -29.90 -32.02
N THR A 5 1.61 -30.37 -31.84
CA THR A 5 2.52 -29.96 -30.75
C THR A 5 2.98 -28.50 -30.88
N SER A 6 3.23 -28.02 -32.11
CA SER A 6 3.65 -26.62 -32.30
C SER A 6 2.53 -25.62 -31.95
N LYS A 7 1.27 -25.90 -32.36
CA LYS A 7 0.12 -25.04 -32.02
C LYS A 7 -0.13 -24.95 -30.53
N THR A 8 0.04 -26.06 -29.81
CA THR A 8 -0.10 -26.11 -28.34
C THR A 8 0.98 -25.29 -27.65
N ILE A 9 2.25 -25.44 -28.07
CA ILE A 9 3.38 -24.68 -27.51
C ILE A 9 3.21 -23.16 -27.76
N PHE A 10 2.78 -22.73 -28.94
CA PHE A 10 2.51 -21.31 -29.22
C PHE A 10 1.30 -20.77 -28.45
N ALA A 11 0.28 -21.59 -28.23
CA ALA A 11 -0.87 -21.22 -27.39
C ALA A 11 -0.46 -21.06 -25.92
N ASP A 12 0.37 -21.96 -25.40
CA ASP A 12 0.89 -21.92 -24.02
C ASP A 12 1.78 -20.69 -23.78
N ILE A 13 2.67 -20.36 -24.72
CA ILE A 13 3.52 -19.15 -24.65
C ILE A 13 2.63 -17.90 -24.61
N LYS A 14 1.60 -17.81 -25.44
CA LYS A 14 0.68 -16.68 -25.49
C LYS A 14 -0.16 -16.54 -24.21
N ILE A 15 -0.52 -17.65 -23.57
CA ILE A 15 -1.22 -17.66 -22.29
C ILE A 15 -0.29 -17.19 -21.18
N MET A 16 0.94 -17.69 -21.13
CA MET A 16 1.94 -17.28 -20.13
C MET A 16 2.25 -15.78 -20.21
N ASP A 17 2.38 -15.21 -21.42
CA ASP A 17 2.62 -13.77 -21.62
C ASP A 17 1.43 -12.93 -21.12
N LYS A 18 0.20 -13.39 -21.33
CA LYS A 18 -1.01 -12.73 -20.80
C LYS A 18 -1.04 -12.77 -19.27
N LEU A 19 -0.75 -13.93 -18.67
CA LEU A 19 -0.69 -14.07 -17.21
C LEU A 19 0.38 -13.16 -16.61
N LYS A 20 1.58 -13.15 -17.19
CA LYS A 20 2.65 -12.24 -16.77
C LYS A 20 2.22 -10.77 -16.85
N THR A 21 1.54 -10.38 -17.93
CA THR A 21 1.01 -9.03 -18.12
C THR A 21 -0.02 -8.69 -17.02
N LEU A 22 -0.93 -9.59 -16.65
CA LEU A 22 -1.91 -9.39 -15.59
C LEU A 22 -1.25 -9.25 -14.21
N VAL A 23 -0.27 -10.09 -13.90
CA VAL A 23 0.51 -10.03 -12.65
C VAL A 23 1.26 -8.70 -12.52
N GLU A 24 1.86 -8.21 -13.61
CA GLU A 24 2.51 -6.90 -13.64
C GLU A 24 1.50 -5.75 -13.54
N LEU A 25 0.35 -5.87 -14.22
CA LEU A 25 -0.71 -4.87 -14.24
C LEU A 25 -1.33 -4.67 -12.86
N THR A 26 -1.61 -5.75 -12.14
CA THR A 26 -2.12 -5.70 -10.76
C THR A 26 -1.05 -5.36 -9.73
N LYS A 27 0.23 -5.23 -10.13
CA LYS A 27 1.38 -5.09 -9.21
C LYS A 27 1.32 -6.10 -8.07
N PHE A 28 1.35 -7.36 -8.41
CA PHE A 28 1.13 -8.48 -7.48
C PHE A 28 1.75 -8.29 -6.10
N ARG A 29 3.04 -7.94 -6.02
CA ARG A 29 3.73 -7.74 -4.74
C ARG A 29 3.08 -6.66 -3.87
N LEU A 30 2.73 -5.51 -4.47
CA LEU A 30 2.09 -4.42 -3.75
C LEU A 30 0.69 -4.83 -3.26
N SER A 31 -0.13 -5.36 -4.16
CA SER A 31 -1.51 -5.74 -3.84
C SER A 31 -1.57 -6.86 -2.79
N SER A 32 -0.62 -7.80 -2.83
CA SER A 32 -0.50 -8.85 -1.79
C SER A 32 -0.09 -8.29 -0.43
N LEU A 33 0.82 -7.30 -0.38
CA LEU A 33 1.21 -6.65 0.89
C LEU A 33 0.05 -5.84 1.50
N VAL A 34 -0.76 -5.20 0.67
CA VAL A 34 -1.98 -4.50 1.11
C VAL A 34 -3.00 -5.49 1.66
N SER A 35 -3.21 -6.63 0.99
CA SER A 35 -4.08 -7.71 1.49
C SER A 35 -3.56 -8.30 2.80
N PHE A 36 -2.24 -8.48 2.94
CA PHE A 36 -1.63 -8.92 4.19
C PHE A 36 -1.94 -7.96 5.35
N SER A 37 -1.90 -6.66 5.10
CA SER A 37 -2.25 -5.65 6.11
C SER A 37 -3.73 -5.71 6.51
N ALA A 38 -4.64 -6.07 5.60
CA ALA A 38 -6.04 -6.34 5.95
C ALA A 38 -6.20 -7.63 6.77
N ILE A 39 -5.50 -8.71 6.39
CA ILE A 39 -5.44 -9.96 7.16
C ILE A 39 -4.96 -9.69 8.58
N PHE A 40 -3.91 -8.89 8.76
CA PHE A 40 -3.42 -8.45 10.06
C PHE A 40 -4.53 -7.82 10.91
N GLY A 41 -5.28 -6.87 10.35
CA GLY A 41 -6.38 -6.21 11.08
C GLY A 41 -7.50 -7.18 11.46
N TYR A 42 -7.84 -8.13 10.59
CA TYR A 42 -8.82 -9.18 10.88
C TYR A 42 -8.36 -10.09 12.03
N ILE A 43 -7.14 -10.61 11.97
CA ILE A 43 -6.60 -11.50 13.00
C ILE A 43 -6.52 -10.77 14.35
N LEU A 44 -6.16 -9.50 14.34
CA LEU A 44 -6.06 -8.71 15.55
C LEU A 44 -7.43 -8.45 16.19
N ALA A 45 -8.49 -8.30 15.39
CA ALA A 45 -9.87 -8.14 15.87
C ALA A 45 -10.51 -9.47 16.33
N ALA A 46 -10.19 -10.58 15.68
CA ALA A 46 -10.94 -11.82 15.78
C ALA A 46 -10.64 -12.62 17.03
N ASP A 47 -11.62 -12.87 17.90
CA ASP A 47 -11.50 -13.81 19.03
C ASP A 47 -11.34 -15.25 18.52
N LYS A 48 -12.02 -15.59 17.43
CA LYS A 48 -11.90 -16.86 16.73
C LYS A 48 -11.76 -16.61 15.24
N ILE A 49 -10.69 -17.14 14.66
CA ILE A 49 -10.40 -16.98 13.23
C ILE A 49 -11.31 -17.89 12.41
N ASP A 50 -12.12 -17.28 11.52
CA ASP A 50 -12.80 -18.01 10.46
C ASP A 50 -11.94 -18.00 9.20
N ILE A 51 -11.47 -19.17 8.80
CA ILE A 51 -10.55 -19.35 7.66
C ILE A 51 -11.21 -18.93 6.33
N VAL A 52 -12.53 -19.16 6.18
CA VAL A 52 -13.24 -18.78 4.95
C VAL A 52 -13.25 -17.25 4.81
N SER A 53 -13.65 -16.55 5.86
CA SER A 53 -13.63 -15.08 5.89
C SER A 53 -12.23 -14.52 5.65
N LEU A 54 -11.20 -15.13 6.20
CA LEU A 54 -9.81 -14.72 6.02
C LEU A 54 -9.36 -14.88 4.55
N ILE A 55 -9.69 -16.01 3.91
CA ILE A 55 -9.38 -16.23 2.49
C ILE A 55 -10.17 -15.25 1.60
N VAL A 56 -11.46 -15.05 1.88
CA VAL A 56 -12.28 -14.09 1.16
C VAL A 56 -11.71 -12.69 1.28
N LEU A 57 -11.35 -12.26 2.48
CA LEU A 57 -10.72 -10.94 2.71
C LEU A 57 -9.41 -10.80 1.94
N ALA A 58 -8.55 -11.82 1.95
CA ALA A 58 -7.28 -11.83 1.23
C ALA A 58 -7.49 -11.67 -0.28
N VAL A 59 -8.37 -12.48 -0.86
CA VAL A 59 -8.63 -12.50 -2.31
C VAL A 59 -9.34 -11.21 -2.74
N SER A 60 -10.41 -10.83 -2.04
CA SER A 60 -11.17 -9.62 -2.38
C SER A 60 -10.36 -8.34 -2.17
N GLY A 61 -9.56 -8.26 -1.10
CA GLY A 61 -8.63 -7.17 -0.85
C GLY A 61 -7.58 -7.02 -1.95
N TYR A 62 -7.02 -8.15 -2.42
CA TYR A 62 -6.12 -8.16 -3.58
C TYR A 62 -6.82 -7.66 -4.85
N MET A 63 -8.07 -8.10 -5.11
CA MET A 63 -8.83 -7.71 -6.30
C MET A 63 -9.13 -6.21 -6.31
N VAL A 64 -9.63 -5.65 -5.20
CA VAL A 64 -9.96 -4.22 -5.08
C VAL A 64 -8.68 -3.36 -5.17
N THR A 65 -7.59 -3.78 -4.52
CA THR A 65 -6.30 -3.08 -4.62
C THR A 65 -5.74 -3.16 -6.05
N GLY A 66 -5.79 -4.33 -6.68
CA GLY A 66 -5.39 -4.53 -8.07
C GLY A 66 -6.15 -3.60 -9.01
N SER A 67 -7.46 -3.50 -8.85
CA SER A 67 -8.29 -2.54 -9.58
C SER A 67 -7.83 -1.10 -9.40
N SER A 68 -7.60 -0.66 -8.15
CA SER A 68 -7.10 0.70 -7.84
C SER A 68 -5.78 0.99 -8.55
N VAL A 69 -4.87 0.04 -8.54
CA VAL A 69 -3.54 0.15 -9.17
C VAL A 69 -3.63 0.19 -10.69
N ILE A 70 -4.55 -0.56 -11.30
CA ILE A 70 -4.80 -0.54 -12.74
C ILE A 70 -5.34 0.83 -13.15
N ASN A 71 -6.34 1.34 -12.44
CA ASN A 71 -6.92 2.66 -12.71
C ASN A 71 -5.87 3.78 -12.61
N ASN A 72 -4.98 3.71 -11.60
CA ASN A 72 -3.84 4.63 -11.52
C ASN A 72 -2.94 4.57 -12.77
N GLN A 73 -2.62 3.37 -13.29
CA GLN A 73 -1.80 3.21 -14.49
C GLN A 73 -2.52 3.74 -15.75
N ILE A 74 -3.84 3.58 -15.85
CA ILE A 74 -4.63 4.14 -16.95
C ILE A 74 -4.57 5.67 -16.94
N LEU A 75 -4.80 6.28 -15.76
CA LEU A 75 -4.81 7.74 -15.60
C LEU A 75 -3.42 8.38 -15.77
N GLU A 76 -2.36 7.64 -15.52
CA GLU A 76 -0.98 8.12 -15.56
C GLU A 76 -0.19 7.65 -16.79
N VAL A 77 -0.82 7.02 -17.78
CA VAL A 77 -0.10 6.40 -18.92
C VAL A 77 0.86 7.35 -19.62
N GLU A 78 0.47 8.61 -19.87
CA GLU A 78 1.33 9.60 -20.55
C GLU A 78 2.50 10.08 -19.69
N TYR A 79 2.35 10.03 -18.37
CA TYR A 79 3.43 10.30 -17.42
C TYR A 79 4.35 9.09 -17.28
N ASP A 80 3.77 7.89 -17.21
CA ASP A 80 4.51 6.62 -17.09
C ASP A 80 5.48 6.41 -18.27
N LYS A 81 5.09 6.79 -19.48
CA LYS A 81 5.95 6.75 -20.68
C LYS A 81 7.25 7.58 -20.53
N LYS A 82 7.23 8.65 -19.74
CA LYS A 82 8.34 9.58 -19.57
C LYS A 82 9.28 9.25 -18.41
N MET A 83 8.85 8.39 -17.48
CA MET A 83 9.62 8.01 -16.30
C MET A 83 10.37 6.70 -16.51
N GLU A 84 11.66 6.65 -16.21
CA GLU A 84 12.50 5.45 -16.39
C GLU A 84 11.95 4.23 -15.63
N ARG A 85 11.42 4.45 -14.43
CA ARG A 85 10.88 3.41 -13.57
C ARG A 85 9.60 2.78 -14.11
N THR A 86 8.83 3.49 -14.92
CA THR A 86 7.45 3.09 -15.29
C THR A 86 7.21 2.93 -16.78
N LYS A 87 8.12 3.38 -17.64
CA LYS A 87 8.00 3.30 -19.11
C LYS A 87 7.79 1.87 -19.65
N ASN A 88 8.27 0.86 -18.89
CA ASN A 88 8.15 -0.55 -19.27
C ASN A 88 6.90 -1.25 -18.72
N ARG A 89 5.96 -0.52 -18.11
CA ARG A 89 4.68 -1.07 -17.64
C ARG A 89 3.83 -1.61 -18.80
N PRO A 90 2.86 -2.50 -18.53
CA PRO A 90 2.03 -3.10 -19.57
C PRO A 90 1.28 -2.10 -20.47
N ILE A 91 0.71 -1.03 -19.91
CA ILE A 91 -0.06 -0.05 -20.68
C ILE A 91 0.86 0.85 -21.52
N PRO A 92 1.91 1.50 -20.97
CA PRO A 92 2.87 2.29 -21.75
C PRO A 92 3.51 1.55 -22.91
N THR A 93 3.75 0.24 -22.77
CA THR A 93 4.35 -0.62 -23.82
C THR A 93 3.34 -1.27 -24.75
N ASN A 94 2.05 -0.92 -24.67
CA ASN A 94 0.96 -1.48 -25.48
C ASN A 94 0.81 -3.03 -25.37
N ARG A 95 1.35 -3.67 -24.31
CA ARG A 95 1.09 -5.09 -24.01
C ARG A 95 -0.37 -5.34 -23.67
N ILE A 96 -1.07 -4.33 -23.18
CA ILE A 96 -2.51 -4.28 -22.99
C ILE A 96 -3.01 -2.86 -23.30
N SER A 97 -4.14 -2.73 -23.99
CA SER A 97 -4.76 -1.44 -24.23
C SER A 97 -5.38 -0.87 -22.94
N SER A 98 -5.47 0.47 -22.84
CA SER A 98 -6.14 1.12 -21.69
C SER A 98 -7.59 0.66 -21.54
N PHE A 99 -8.30 0.39 -22.65
CA PHE A 99 -9.67 -0.11 -22.62
C PHE A 99 -9.75 -1.53 -22.01
N ASN A 100 -8.91 -2.45 -22.45
CA ASN A 100 -8.87 -3.81 -21.89
C ASN A 100 -8.44 -3.79 -20.41
N ALA A 101 -7.49 -2.92 -20.04
CA ALA A 101 -7.09 -2.72 -18.65
C ALA A 101 -8.26 -2.20 -17.79
N LEU A 102 -9.09 -1.30 -18.33
CA LEU A 102 -10.30 -0.81 -17.66
C LEU A 102 -11.32 -1.92 -17.42
N ILE A 103 -11.53 -2.80 -18.41
CA ILE A 103 -12.42 -3.97 -18.26
C ILE A 103 -11.90 -4.87 -17.12
N VAL A 104 -10.60 -5.19 -17.12
CA VAL A 104 -9.98 -6.00 -16.05
C VAL A 104 -10.17 -5.33 -14.69
N SER A 105 -9.92 -4.03 -14.61
CA SER A 105 -10.12 -3.25 -13.39
C SER A 105 -11.56 -3.31 -12.89
N PHE A 106 -12.53 -3.13 -13.77
CA PHE A 106 -13.95 -3.17 -13.44
C PHE A 106 -14.37 -4.56 -12.93
N VAL A 107 -13.94 -5.62 -13.59
CA VAL A 107 -14.23 -7.01 -13.17
C VAL A 107 -13.63 -7.26 -11.78
N LEU A 108 -12.37 -6.90 -11.55
CA LEU A 108 -11.72 -7.07 -10.25
C LEU A 108 -12.44 -6.29 -9.15
N MET A 109 -12.79 -5.02 -9.39
CA MET A 109 -13.55 -4.21 -8.44
C MET A 109 -14.89 -4.86 -8.09
N THR A 110 -15.67 -5.19 -9.09
CA THR A 110 -17.03 -5.73 -8.90
C THR A 110 -16.99 -7.06 -8.16
N LEU A 111 -16.14 -8.01 -8.58
CA LEU A 111 -16.03 -9.30 -7.92
C LEU A 111 -15.46 -9.16 -6.49
N GLY A 112 -14.45 -8.30 -6.28
CA GLY A 112 -13.90 -8.07 -4.96
C GLY A 112 -14.92 -7.48 -3.98
N LEU A 113 -15.67 -6.46 -4.39
CA LEU A 113 -16.71 -5.85 -3.56
C LEU A 113 -17.90 -6.80 -3.31
N LEU A 114 -18.30 -7.59 -4.30
CA LEU A 114 -19.34 -8.60 -4.12
C LEU A 114 -18.92 -9.67 -3.12
N LEU A 115 -17.70 -10.20 -3.23
CA LEU A 115 -17.18 -11.17 -2.26
C LEU A 115 -17.18 -10.60 -0.84
N MET A 116 -16.73 -9.35 -0.65
CA MET A 116 -16.76 -8.70 0.66
C MET A 116 -18.20 -8.55 1.18
N SER A 117 -19.13 -8.11 0.33
CA SER A 117 -20.52 -7.88 0.73
C SER A 117 -21.27 -9.16 1.11
N LEU A 118 -21.00 -10.26 0.38
CA LEU A 118 -21.73 -11.51 0.56
C LEU A 118 -21.17 -12.39 1.68
N TYR A 119 -19.87 -12.39 1.88
CA TYR A 119 -19.19 -13.31 2.81
C TYR A 119 -18.62 -12.63 4.06
N LEU A 120 -18.46 -11.31 4.05
CA LEU A 120 -17.99 -10.55 5.22
C LEU A 120 -19.13 -9.63 5.70
N ASN A 121 -19.11 -8.36 5.32
CA ASN A 121 -20.20 -7.43 5.61
C ASN A 121 -20.19 -6.23 4.64
N TYR A 122 -21.33 -5.53 4.56
CA TYR A 122 -21.48 -4.37 3.67
C TYR A 122 -20.56 -3.21 4.04
N LEU A 123 -20.26 -3.01 5.33
CA LEU A 123 -19.38 -1.93 5.79
C LEU A 123 -17.95 -2.12 5.28
N THR A 124 -17.44 -3.37 5.31
CA THR A 124 -16.13 -3.72 4.73
C THR A 124 -16.06 -3.41 3.24
N ALA A 125 -17.09 -3.80 2.48
CA ALA A 125 -17.16 -3.50 1.05
C ALA A 125 -17.24 -1.98 0.79
N PHE A 126 -18.03 -1.25 1.56
CA PHE A 126 -18.19 0.19 1.44
C PHE A 126 -16.88 0.95 1.71
N ILE A 127 -16.18 0.62 2.79
CA ILE A 127 -14.87 1.25 3.11
C ILE A 127 -13.84 0.92 2.02
N SER A 128 -13.85 -0.31 1.50
CA SER A 128 -12.96 -0.72 0.41
C SER A 128 -13.25 0.04 -0.89
N LEU A 129 -14.52 0.27 -1.20
CA LEU A 129 -14.93 1.12 -2.33
C LEU A 129 -14.44 2.57 -2.13
N ILE A 130 -14.66 3.16 -0.96
CA ILE A 130 -14.17 4.51 -0.62
C ILE A 130 -12.64 4.60 -0.78
N SER A 131 -11.91 3.59 -0.30
CA SER A 131 -10.45 3.49 -0.48
C SER A 131 -10.06 3.54 -1.96
N LEU A 132 -10.72 2.73 -2.80
CA LEU A 132 -10.49 2.70 -4.25
C LEU A 132 -10.79 4.06 -4.90
N LEU A 133 -11.91 4.70 -4.56
CA LEU A 133 -12.32 5.99 -5.12
C LEU A 133 -11.34 7.11 -4.73
N ILE A 134 -10.93 7.17 -3.46
CA ILE A 134 -9.93 8.16 -2.99
C ILE A 134 -8.60 7.94 -3.73
N TYR A 135 -8.13 6.70 -3.83
CA TYR A 135 -6.86 6.38 -4.51
C TYR A 135 -6.90 6.75 -5.99
N THR A 136 -7.98 6.39 -6.69
CA THR A 136 -8.11 6.57 -8.12
C THR A 136 -8.37 8.04 -8.50
N PHE A 137 -9.41 8.64 -7.90
CA PHE A 137 -9.96 9.92 -8.38
C PHE A 137 -9.48 11.14 -7.61
N ILE A 138 -8.89 10.95 -6.42
CA ILE A 138 -8.40 12.07 -5.61
C ILE A 138 -6.86 12.02 -5.55
N TYR A 139 -6.27 10.96 -5.01
CA TYR A 139 -4.81 10.85 -4.86
C TYR A 139 -4.07 10.92 -6.20
N THR A 140 -4.51 10.13 -7.19
CA THR A 140 -3.80 10.04 -8.48
C THR A 140 -3.72 11.40 -9.20
N PRO A 141 -4.79 12.18 -9.36
CA PRO A 141 -4.70 13.52 -9.93
C PRO A 141 -3.93 14.51 -9.07
N LEU A 142 -4.01 14.41 -7.73
CA LEU A 142 -3.33 15.33 -6.82
C LEU A 142 -1.80 15.27 -6.90
N LYS A 143 -1.21 14.20 -7.44
CA LYS A 143 0.24 14.13 -7.71
C LYS A 143 0.74 15.26 -8.61
N ARG A 144 -0.14 15.80 -9.45
CA ARG A 144 0.14 16.95 -10.32
C ARG A 144 0.06 18.28 -9.59
N VAL A 145 -0.67 18.34 -8.48
CA VAL A 145 -0.87 19.55 -7.68
C VAL A 145 0.31 19.76 -6.73
N GLY A 146 0.73 18.71 -6.00
CA GLY A 146 1.87 18.83 -5.09
C GLY A 146 1.86 17.87 -3.90
N PRO A 147 2.59 18.22 -2.83
CA PRO A 147 2.82 17.36 -1.66
C PRO A 147 1.55 16.89 -0.93
N ILE A 148 0.45 17.59 -1.07
CA ILE A 148 -0.86 17.20 -0.51
C ILE A 148 -1.29 15.81 -1.00
N ALA A 149 -0.82 15.40 -2.17
CA ALA A 149 -1.06 14.06 -2.70
C ALA A 149 -0.61 12.96 -1.72
N VAL A 150 0.53 13.15 -1.04
CA VAL A 150 1.04 12.15 -0.08
C VAL A 150 0.11 12.03 1.11
N PHE A 151 -0.43 13.14 1.62
CA PHE A 151 -1.39 13.14 2.72
C PHE A 151 -2.67 12.40 2.33
N VAL A 152 -3.25 12.76 1.18
CA VAL A 152 -4.48 12.11 0.70
C VAL A 152 -4.24 10.64 0.37
N GLY A 153 -3.10 10.30 -0.23
CA GLY A 153 -2.72 8.92 -0.54
C GLY A 153 -2.45 8.06 0.69
N ALA A 154 -2.10 8.69 1.83
CA ALA A 154 -1.93 7.98 3.09
C ALA A 154 -3.27 7.46 3.65
N ILE A 155 -4.41 8.06 3.30
CA ILE A 155 -5.73 7.58 3.73
C ILE A 155 -6.01 6.17 3.17
N PRO A 156 -6.12 5.97 1.83
CA PRO A 156 -6.39 4.63 1.29
C PRO A 156 -5.27 3.63 1.61
N GLY A 157 -4.03 4.09 1.77
CA GLY A 157 -2.93 3.21 2.14
C GLY A 157 -2.95 2.77 3.61
N ALA A 158 -3.66 3.46 4.51
CA ALA A 158 -3.82 3.10 5.92
C ALA A 158 -5.13 2.36 6.21
N LEU A 159 -6.09 2.38 5.28
CA LEU A 159 -7.38 1.69 5.43
C LEU A 159 -7.29 0.15 5.50
N PRO A 160 -6.33 -0.55 4.88
CA PRO A 160 -6.33 -2.02 4.87
C PRO A 160 -6.45 -2.68 6.25
N PRO A 161 -5.68 -2.35 7.29
CA PRO A 161 -5.84 -2.96 8.61
C PRO A 161 -7.19 -2.60 9.27
N LEU A 162 -7.71 -1.39 9.05
CA LEU A 162 -9.05 -1.00 9.50
C LEU A 162 -10.13 -1.82 8.77
N ILE A 163 -10.01 -2.02 7.45
CA ILE A 163 -10.91 -2.87 6.66
C ILE A 163 -10.91 -4.29 7.21
N GLY A 164 -9.73 -4.82 7.54
CA GLY A 164 -9.61 -6.14 8.16
C GLY A 164 -10.30 -6.23 9.51
N TRP A 165 -10.12 -5.25 10.38
CA TRP A 165 -10.81 -5.15 11.67
C TRP A 165 -12.32 -5.14 11.50
N VAL A 166 -12.82 -4.27 10.61
CA VAL A 166 -14.25 -4.13 10.30
C VAL A 166 -14.82 -5.40 9.67
N ALA A 167 -14.02 -6.14 8.90
CA ALA A 167 -14.45 -7.41 8.30
C ALA A 167 -14.85 -8.45 9.36
N PHE A 168 -14.24 -8.41 10.55
CA PHE A 168 -14.64 -9.24 11.68
C PHE A 168 -15.73 -8.56 12.54
N SER A 169 -15.49 -7.32 12.98
CA SER A 169 -16.32 -6.65 13.99
C SER A 169 -17.60 -6.02 13.45
N ASN A 170 -17.71 -5.81 12.15
CA ASN A 170 -18.78 -5.05 11.47
C ASN A 170 -18.99 -3.63 12.01
N MET A 171 -17.97 -3.04 12.62
CA MET A 171 -18.03 -1.68 13.15
C MET A 171 -16.66 -0.97 13.07
N ILE A 172 -16.69 0.35 12.96
CA ILE A 172 -15.50 1.20 13.08
C ILE A 172 -15.35 1.54 14.56
N SER A 173 -14.47 0.82 15.25
CA SER A 173 -14.20 1.03 16.67
C SER A 173 -12.96 1.92 16.87
N LEU A 174 -12.71 2.33 18.12
CA LEU A 174 -11.51 3.07 18.49
C LEU A 174 -10.24 2.26 18.21
N GLU A 175 -10.27 0.95 18.46
CA GLU A 175 -9.16 0.03 18.22
C GLU A 175 -8.81 -0.03 16.73
N ALA A 176 -9.84 -0.14 15.86
CA ALA A 176 -9.65 -0.08 14.41
C ALA A 176 -8.97 1.23 13.98
N PHE A 177 -9.37 2.35 14.60
CA PHE A 177 -8.80 3.67 14.32
C PHE A 177 -7.36 3.81 14.85
N ILE A 178 -7.03 3.21 15.99
CA ILE A 178 -5.65 3.15 16.51
C ILE A 178 -4.74 2.47 15.49
N ILE A 179 -5.13 1.30 14.97
CA ILE A 179 -4.32 0.56 14.01
C ILE A 179 -4.17 1.33 12.70
N PHE A 180 -5.27 1.93 12.22
CA PHE A 180 -5.25 2.84 11.07
C PHE A 180 -4.25 3.98 11.28
N SER A 181 -4.24 4.61 12.46
CA SER A 181 -3.39 5.77 12.76
C SER A 181 -1.91 5.45 12.72
N ILE A 182 -1.50 4.28 13.21
CA ILE A 182 -0.11 3.79 13.13
C ILE A 182 0.33 3.68 11.67
N GLN A 183 -0.47 3.01 10.83
CA GLN A 183 -0.15 2.83 9.42
C GLN A 183 -0.23 4.15 8.65
N PHE A 184 -1.15 5.05 9.01
CA PHE A 184 -1.28 6.37 8.41
C PHE A 184 -0.01 7.22 8.62
N ILE A 185 0.48 7.29 9.85
CA ILE A 185 1.71 8.05 10.16
C ILE A 185 2.95 7.38 9.58
N TRP A 186 3.03 6.04 9.60
CA TRP A 186 4.15 5.30 9.01
C TRP A 186 4.35 5.60 7.52
N GLN A 187 3.29 5.87 6.78
CA GLN A 187 3.37 6.12 5.35
C GLN A 187 4.14 7.38 4.98
N PHE A 188 4.15 8.42 5.82
CA PHE A 188 4.83 9.67 5.49
C PHE A 188 6.35 9.49 5.33
N PRO A 189 7.10 8.99 6.32
CA PRO A 189 8.53 8.73 6.14
C PRO A 189 8.79 7.73 5.00
N HIS A 190 7.93 6.73 4.81
CA HIS A 190 8.03 5.76 3.73
C HIS A 190 7.89 6.42 2.35
N PHE A 191 6.79 7.12 2.09
CA PHE A 191 6.54 7.75 0.79
C PHE A 191 7.50 8.89 0.49
N TRP A 192 7.90 9.68 1.49
CA TRP A 192 8.88 10.74 1.27
C TRP A 192 10.28 10.19 1.00
N ALA A 193 10.67 9.06 1.59
CA ALA A 193 11.91 8.38 1.23
C ALA A 193 11.87 7.90 -0.23
N ILE A 194 10.76 7.30 -0.68
CA ILE A 194 10.55 6.91 -2.09
C ILE A 194 10.57 8.15 -2.99
N ALA A 195 9.87 9.23 -2.63
CA ALA A 195 9.84 10.45 -3.41
C ALA A 195 11.24 11.10 -3.52
N TRP A 196 12.04 11.02 -2.45
CA TRP A 196 13.44 11.44 -2.46
C TRP A 196 14.27 10.66 -3.47
N LEU A 197 14.09 9.35 -3.54
CA LEU A 197 14.81 8.46 -4.45
C LEU A 197 14.38 8.63 -5.92
N CYS A 198 13.10 8.89 -6.15
CA CYS A 198 12.48 9.00 -7.47
C CYS A 198 12.34 10.46 -7.97
N ASP A 199 12.95 11.42 -7.28
CA ASP A 199 12.79 12.85 -7.53
C ASP A 199 13.12 13.26 -8.99
N GLU A 200 14.16 12.67 -9.59
CA GLU A 200 14.54 12.96 -10.98
C GLU A 200 13.46 12.51 -11.98
N ASP A 201 12.87 11.34 -11.78
CA ASP A 201 11.77 10.85 -12.60
C ASP A 201 10.50 11.69 -12.40
N TYR A 202 10.21 12.07 -11.16
CA TYR A 202 9.05 12.92 -10.85
C TYR A 202 9.18 14.32 -11.46
N LYS A 203 10.38 14.89 -11.50
CA LYS A 203 10.65 16.18 -12.16
C LYS A 203 10.37 16.15 -13.67
N LYS A 204 10.66 15.03 -14.36
CA LYS A 204 10.37 14.87 -15.80
C LYS A 204 8.89 15.07 -16.13
N VAL A 205 8.01 14.79 -15.18
CA VAL A 205 6.55 14.84 -15.33
C VAL A 205 5.87 15.90 -14.49
N GLY A 206 6.65 16.76 -13.82
CA GLY A 206 6.15 17.86 -13.01
C GLY A 206 5.54 17.47 -11.65
N PHE A 207 5.75 16.23 -11.17
CA PHE A 207 5.28 15.78 -9.86
C PHE A 207 6.16 16.34 -8.74
N LYS A 208 5.53 16.88 -7.67
CA LYS A 208 6.21 17.48 -6.51
C LYS A 208 5.70 16.82 -5.23
N LEU A 209 6.14 15.57 -4.96
CA LEU A 209 5.65 14.77 -3.84
C LEU A 209 6.39 14.99 -2.52
N LEU A 210 7.61 15.54 -2.56
CA LEU A 210 8.32 15.94 -1.34
C LEU A 210 7.70 17.20 -0.74
N PRO A 211 7.66 17.33 0.61
CA PRO A 211 7.29 18.57 1.28
C PRO A 211 8.15 19.74 0.79
N ASN A 212 7.79 20.95 1.20
CA ASN A 212 8.54 22.16 0.84
C ASN A 212 8.74 22.35 -0.68
N ARG A 213 7.64 22.23 -1.43
CA ARG A 213 7.62 22.43 -2.90
C ARG A 213 8.49 21.44 -3.67
N GLY A 214 8.64 20.22 -3.15
CA GLY A 214 9.40 19.15 -3.82
C GLY A 214 10.92 19.23 -3.64
N LYS A 215 11.43 19.92 -2.63
CA LYS A 215 12.88 20.10 -2.45
C LYS A 215 13.49 19.07 -1.50
N LYS A 216 14.69 18.59 -1.85
CA LYS A 216 15.56 17.79 -0.97
C LYS A 216 16.36 18.74 -0.08
N ASN A 217 15.82 19.11 1.07
CA ASN A 217 16.43 20.07 1.99
C ASN A 217 16.22 19.65 3.46
N LEU A 218 16.77 20.45 4.38
CA LEU A 218 16.66 20.21 5.82
C LEU A 218 15.20 20.06 6.27
N ASN A 219 14.30 20.93 5.81
CA ASN A 219 12.90 20.87 6.23
C ASN A 219 12.21 19.57 5.80
N THR A 220 12.52 19.06 4.60
CA THR A 220 12.02 17.75 4.16
C THR A 220 12.58 16.62 5.01
N ALA A 221 13.87 16.65 5.33
CA ALA A 221 14.50 15.67 6.20
C ALA A 221 13.95 15.72 7.65
N LEU A 222 13.70 16.94 8.17
CA LEU A 222 13.06 17.13 9.47
C LEU A 222 11.61 16.60 9.47
N ASN A 223 10.84 16.84 8.43
CA ASN A 223 9.48 16.26 8.32
C ASN A 223 9.52 14.73 8.37
N ILE A 224 10.44 14.09 7.63
CA ILE A 224 10.64 12.63 7.69
C ILE A 224 10.94 12.19 9.13
N MET A 225 11.85 12.88 9.81
CA MET A 225 12.19 12.61 11.21
C MET A 225 10.99 12.77 12.14
N THR A 226 10.26 13.87 12.03
CA THR A 226 9.11 14.19 12.91
C THR A 226 8.02 13.12 12.82
N TYR A 227 7.64 12.73 11.59
CA TYR A 227 6.65 11.67 11.41
C TYR A 227 7.16 10.30 11.86
N THR A 228 8.47 10.04 11.75
CA THR A 228 9.06 8.82 12.32
C THR A 228 9.04 8.86 13.85
N LEU A 229 9.27 10.02 14.47
CA LEU A 229 9.20 10.19 15.92
C LEU A 229 7.80 9.88 16.47
N PHE A 230 6.74 10.29 15.77
CA PHE A 230 5.36 10.00 16.17
C PHE A 230 5.04 8.50 16.21
N LEU A 231 5.78 7.65 15.52
CA LEU A 231 5.58 6.20 15.59
C LEU A 231 5.92 5.62 16.97
N ILE A 232 6.71 6.31 17.79
CA ILE A 232 7.05 5.85 19.15
C ILE A 232 5.81 5.84 20.04
N PRO A 233 5.12 6.97 20.29
CA PRO A 233 3.91 6.95 21.11
C PRO A 233 2.76 6.19 20.45
N LEU A 234 2.60 6.28 19.13
CA LEU A 234 1.54 5.56 18.42
C LEU A 234 1.70 4.04 18.51
N GLY A 235 2.94 3.53 18.45
CA GLY A 235 3.22 2.11 18.60
C GLY A 235 2.89 1.53 19.97
N LEU A 236 2.72 2.37 21.00
CA LEU A 236 2.28 1.96 22.33
C LEU A 236 0.75 1.93 22.48
N LEU A 237 0.00 2.60 21.60
CA LEU A 237 -1.45 2.70 21.77
C LEU A 237 -2.15 1.33 21.83
N PRO A 238 -1.82 0.31 21.00
CA PRO A 238 -2.46 -1.00 21.12
C PRO A 238 -2.29 -1.63 22.50
N THR A 239 -1.13 -1.45 23.13
CA THR A 239 -0.87 -1.92 24.52
C THR A 239 -1.63 -1.10 25.55
N ILE A 240 -1.64 0.22 25.42
CA ILE A 240 -2.34 1.13 26.36
C ILE A 240 -3.86 0.86 26.35
N PHE A 241 -4.43 0.55 25.19
CA PHE A 241 -5.85 0.27 25.02
C PHE A 241 -6.22 -1.22 25.19
N GLY A 242 -5.29 -2.06 25.66
CA GLY A 242 -5.56 -3.48 25.97
C GLY A 242 -5.81 -4.35 24.74
N ILE A 243 -5.36 -3.93 23.57
CA ILE A 243 -5.45 -4.75 22.34
C ILE A 243 -4.32 -5.79 22.33
N THR A 244 -3.14 -5.38 22.81
CA THR A 244 -1.92 -6.21 22.82
C THR A 244 -1.17 -6.07 24.14
N GLY A 245 -0.30 -7.05 24.43
CA GLY A 245 0.54 -7.05 25.63
C GLY A 245 1.73 -6.09 25.55
N ILE A 246 2.51 -6.05 26.64
CA ILE A 246 3.66 -5.15 26.81
C ILE A 246 4.83 -5.53 25.90
N ILE A 247 4.95 -6.80 25.52
CA ILE A 247 6.05 -7.28 24.68
C ILE A 247 6.00 -6.62 23.31
N SER A 248 4.83 -6.64 22.66
CA SER A 248 4.65 -6.02 21.34
C SER A 248 4.78 -4.51 21.37
N GLY A 249 4.29 -3.84 22.44
CA GLY A 249 4.52 -2.43 22.65
C GLY A 249 6.00 -2.07 22.75
N THR A 250 6.76 -2.87 23.49
CA THR A 250 8.23 -2.71 23.58
C THR A 250 8.91 -2.91 22.23
N ILE A 251 8.53 -3.94 21.46
CA ILE A 251 9.07 -4.19 20.11
C ILE A 251 8.75 -3.01 19.19
N ALA A 252 7.52 -2.50 19.22
CA ALA A 252 7.11 -1.36 18.41
C ALA A 252 7.95 -0.10 18.70
N VAL A 253 8.19 0.20 19.97
CA VAL A 253 9.05 1.33 20.42
C VAL A 253 10.49 1.13 19.96
N VAL A 254 11.08 -0.05 20.18
CA VAL A 254 12.45 -0.35 19.76
C VAL A 254 12.59 -0.20 18.24
N CYS A 255 11.66 -0.78 17.48
CA CYS A 255 11.65 -0.65 16.02
C CYS A 255 11.50 0.81 15.56
N ALA A 256 10.64 1.60 16.22
CA ALA A 256 10.49 3.01 15.91
C ALA A 256 11.75 3.83 16.21
N ILE A 257 12.45 3.55 17.32
CA ILE A 257 13.74 4.19 17.65
C ILE A 257 14.81 3.82 16.62
N LEU A 258 14.94 2.54 16.24
CA LEU A 258 15.89 2.10 15.22
C LEU A 258 15.59 2.74 13.86
N PHE A 259 14.31 2.93 13.53
CA PHE A 259 13.89 3.63 12.33
C PHE A 259 14.21 5.14 12.42
N LEU A 260 13.97 5.77 13.56
CA LEU A 260 14.27 7.19 13.82
C LEU A 260 15.78 7.47 13.70
N ILE A 261 16.65 6.62 14.22
CA ILE A 261 18.10 6.79 14.12
C ILE A 261 18.57 6.93 12.66
N GLN A 262 17.91 6.25 11.73
CA GLN A 262 18.25 6.35 10.30
C GLN A 262 17.98 7.75 9.73
N THR A 263 17.01 8.49 10.28
CA THR A 263 16.64 9.84 9.81
C THR A 263 17.70 10.89 10.13
N PHE A 264 18.44 10.75 11.25
CA PHE A 264 19.52 11.67 11.61
C PHE A 264 20.64 11.70 10.56
N LYS A 265 20.90 10.56 9.91
CA LYS A 265 21.88 10.51 8.84
C LYS A 265 21.42 11.28 7.61
N LEU A 266 20.13 11.19 7.25
CA LEU A 266 19.58 11.95 6.15
C LEU A 266 19.66 13.46 6.40
N ILE A 267 19.44 13.91 7.64
CA ILE A 267 19.57 15.32 8.04
C ILE A 267 21.01 15.85 7.84
N LYS A 268 22.01 14.98 8.04
CA LYS A 268 23.43 15.37 7.92
C LYS A 268 23.91 15.42 6.48
N ASP A 269 23.51 14.44 5.65
CA ASP A 269 24.16 14.20 4.35
C ASP A 269 23.25 14.40 3.12
N TYR A 270 21.94 14.54 3.30
CA TYR A 270 20.94 14.64 2.21
C TYR A 270 21.12 13.60 1.10
N SER A 271 21.80 12.48 1.41
CA SER A 271 22.26 11.53 0.41
C SER A 271 21.13 10.58 -0.04
N ARG A 272 21.26 10.13 -1.30
CA ARG A 272 20.44 9.03 -1.83
C ARG A 272 20.58 7.75 -0.99
N LYS A 273 21.78 7.48 -0.45
CA LYS A 273 22.07 6.29 0.38
C LYS A 273 21.31 6.33 1.70
N SER A 274 21.21 7.50 2.34
CA SER A 274 20.45 7.68 3.59
C SER A 274 18.95 7.55 3.36
N ALA A 275 18.42 8.14 2.28
CA ALA A 275 17.02 7.96 1.90
C ALA A 275 16.68 6.48 1.58
N LEU A 276 17.60 5.74 0.93
CA LEU A 276 17.43 4.31 0.65
C LEU A 276 17.36 3.49 1.94
N LYS A 277 18.18 3.81 2.96
CA LYS A 277 18.10 3.16 4.27
C LYS A 277 16.76 3.39 4.95
N ILE A 278 16.25 4.63 4.93
CA ILE A 278 14.93 4.95 5.48
C ILE A 278 13.82 4.17 4.76
N MET A 279 13.87 4.08 3.43
CA MET A 279 12.91 3.29 2.66
C MET A 279 12.94 1.81 3.08
N PHE A 280 14.12 1.19 3.17
CA PHE A 280 14.22 -0.21 3.62
C PHE A 280 13.85 -0.38 5.10
N GLY A 281 14.24 0.57 5.97
CA GLY A 281 13.84 0.59 7.37
C GLY A 281 12.32 0.60 7.53
N SER A 282 11.61 1.38 6.72
CA SER A 282 10.15 1.42 6.72
C SER A 282 9.52 0.11 6.26
N PHE A 283 10.10 -0.58 5.26
CA PHE A 283 9.64 -1.91 4.82
C PHE A 283 9.81 -3.00 5.89
N ILE A 284 10.81 -2.86 6.75
CA ILE A 284 11.08 -3.81 7.85
C ILE A 284 10.21 -3.48 9.06
N TYR A 285 10.05 -2.20 9.38
CA TYR A 285 9.31 -1.72 10.55
C TYR A 285 7.87 -2.25 10.58
N LEU A 286 7.11 -2.01 9.53
CA LEU A 286 5.68 -2.28 9.55
C LEU A 286 5.34 -3.77 9.72
N PRO A 287 5.92 -4.72 8.96
CA PRO A 287 5.65 -6.15 9.16
C PRO A 287 6.07 -6.66 10.53
N ILE A 288 7.24 -6.23 11.05
CA ILE A 288 7.68 -6.66 12.39
C ILE A 288 6.69 -6.21 13.45
N VAL A 289 6.25 -4.96 13.41
CA VAL A 289 5.29 -4.42 14.37
C VAL A 289 3.92 -5.11 14.23
N GLN A 290 3.43 -5.30 13.02
CA GLN A 290 2.16 -6.00 12.80
C GLN A 290 2.20 -7.46 13.28
N ILE A 291 3.28 -8.19 12.99
CA ILE A 291 3.43 -9.58 13.46
C ILE A 291 3.56 -9.63 14.98
N SER A 292 4.32 -8.70 15.60
CA SER A 292 4.44 -8.66 17.06
C SER A 292 3.11 -8.41 17.75
N TYR A 293 2.25 -7.54 17.21
CA TYR A 293 0.90 -7.31 17.73
C TYR A 293 0.01 -8.56 17.63
N ILE A 294 0.10 -9.34 16.55
CA ILE A 294 -0.65 -10.61 16.43
C ILE A 294 -0.17 -11.61 17.48
N LEU A 295 1.15 -11.74 17.67
CA LEU A 295 1.72 -12.74 18.58
C LEU A 295 1.51 -12.41 20.07
N ASP A 296 1.29 -11.14 20.39
CA ASP A 296 1.12 -10.65 21.77
C ASP A 296 -0.31 -10.08 22.00
N LYS A 297 -1.28 -10.52 21.19
CA LYS A 297 -2.69 -10.16 21.30
C LYS A 297 -3.26 -10.62 22.64
N ILE A 298 -4.10 -9.80 23.30
CA ILE A 298 -4.81 -10.11 24.56
C ILE A 298 -6.23 -10.56 24.25
#